data_8bc76a52507af83725102a0c75771659
#
_entry.id   8bc76a52507af83725102a0c75771659
#
_cell.length_a   1.000
_cell.length_b   1.000
_cell.length_c   1.000
_cell.angle_alpha   90.00
_cell.angle_beta   90.00
_cell.angle_gamma   90.00
#
_symmetry.space_group_name_H-M   'P 1'
#
loop_
_entity.id
_entity.type
_entity.pdbx_description
1 polymer ?
#
loop_
_entity_poly.entity_id
_entity_poly.type
_entity_poly.pdbx_seq_one_letter_code
_entity_poly.pdbx_strand_id
1 'polypeptide(L)'
;MSFFTKVTSALVLTAGLASASVYTLDGLHTNVGFSVKHLMITNVKGEFKKYDGNIDFDATTKSFKVFNANIDTASVDTGIEKRDNHLKSEDFFLSEKFPKMTFEMKSYKADGDEGKMSGDLTIRGITKPVVLEVEDLATVKDFEGNT
;
A
#
# COMPACT_ATOMS: atom_id res chain seq x y z
N MET A 1 -50.10 33.89 -36.67
CA MET A 1 -49.71 33.44 -35.35
C MET A 1 -48.67 32.28 -35.51
N SER A 2 -47.45 32.56 -35.30
CA SER A 2 -46.38 31.58 -35.46
C SER A 2 -46.04 31.00 -34.08
N PHE A 3 -46.30 29.72 -33.90
CA PHE A 3 -45.88 29.00 -32.70
C PHE A 3 -44.45 28.46 -32.90
N PHE A 4 -43.47 29.11 -32.30
CA PHE A 4 -42.11 28.59 -32.20
C PHE A 4 -42.05 27.57 -31.07
N THR A 5 -42.05 26.28 -31.41
CA THR A 5 -41.72 25.21 -30.46
C THR A 5 -40.23 25.14 -30.28
N LYS A 6 -39.73 25.61 -29.15
CA LYS A 6 -38.34 25.41 -28.75
C LYS A 6 -38.18 23.98 -28.25
N VAL A 7 -37.52 23.14 -29.04
CA VAL A 7 -37.03 21.83 -28.59
C VAL A 7 -35.76 22.07 -27.80
N THR A 8 -35.85 21.96 -26.48
CA THR A 8 -34.68 21.99 -25.60
C THR A 8 -34.10 20.57 -25.57
N SER A 9 -33.03 20.35 -26.33
CA SER A 9 -32.26 19.09 -26.26
C SER A 9 -31.53 19.07 -24.92
N ALA A 10 -32.00 18.26 -24.00
CA ALA A 10 -31.28 17.95 -22.78
C ALA A 10 -30.12 17.01 -23.12
N LEU A 11 -28.91 17.55 -23.12
CA LEU A 11 -27.68 16.77 -23.22
C LEU A 11 -27.53 16.05 -21.87
N VAL A 12 -27.92 14.79 -21.83
CA VAL A 12 -27.60 13.92 -20.68
C VAL A 12 -26.13 13.61 -20.74
N LEU A 13 -25.31 14.35 -19.97
CA LEU A 13 -23.94 14.02 -19.72
C LEU A 13 -23.94 12.80 -18.78
N THR A 14 -23.84 11.60 -19.31
CA THR A 14 -23.50 10.43 -18.51
C THR A 14 -22.05 10.60 -18.08
N ALA A 15 -21.83 11.16 -16.88
CA ALA A 15 -20.55 11.04 -16.21
C ALA A 15 -20.34 9.54 -15.98
N GLY A 16 -19.47 8.94 -16.79
CA GLY A 16 -18.96 7.62 -16.52
C GLY A 16 -18.33 7.66 -15.14
N LEU A 17 -18.91 6.96 -14.18
CA LEU A 17 -18.30 6.70 -12.92
C LEU A 17 -17.03 5.91 -13.23
N ALA A 18 -15.86 6.57 -13.16
CA ALA A 18 -14.59 5.89 -13.11
C ALA A 18 -14.63 5.01 -11.86
N SER A 19 -14.82 3.72 -12.07
CA SER A 19 -14.89 2.74 -10.99
C SER A 19 -13.47 2.63 -10.44
N ALA A 20 -13.23 3.20 -9.27
CA ALA A 20 -12.02 2.89 -8.51
C ALA A 20 -12.03 1.39 -8.23
N SER A 21 -10.96 0.69 -8.60
CA SER A 21 -10.87 -0.75 -8.38
C SER A 21 -10.25 -1.00 -7.01
N VAL A 22 -10.97 -1.78 -6.20
CA VAL A 22 -10.43 -2.27 -4.92
C VAL A 22 -9.54 -3.46 -5.23
N TYR A 23 -8.26 -3.35 -4.89
CA TYR A 23 -7.27 -4.40 -5.05
C TYR A 23 -7.02 -5.08 -3.71
N THR A 24 -6.79 -6.38 -3.75
CA THR A 24 -6.31 -7.16 -2.61
C THR A 24 -4.84 -7.48 -2.79
N LEU A 25 -4.10 -7.57 -1.69
CA LEU A 25 -2.71 -8.00 -1.73
C LEU A 25 -2.61 -9.46 -2.13
N ASP A 26 -1.89 -9.74 -3.21
CA ASP A 26 -1.54 -11.11 -3.59
C ASP A 26 -0.35 -11.58 -2.76
N GLY A 27 -0.60 -12.48 -1.81
CA GLY A 27 0.41 -13.00 -0.91
C GLY A 27 1.52 -13.82 -1.60
N LEU A 28 1.32 -14.25 -2.86
CA LEU A 28 2.34 -14.99 -3.62
C LEU A 28 3.35 -14.04 -4.29
N HIS A 29 2.90 -12.84 -4.68
CA HIS A 29 3.71 -11.87 -5.42
C HIS A 29 4.00 -10.58 -4.65
N THR A 30 3.52 -10.48 -3.40
CA THR A 30 3.79 -9.35 -2.52
C THR A 30 4.89 -9.73 -1.53
N ASN A 31 5.78 -8.79 -1.25
CA ASN A 31 6.81 -8.93 -0.21
C ASN A 31 6.85 -7.67 0.65
N VAL A 32 6.85 -7.85 1.96
CA VAL A 32 7.11 -6.79 2.93
C VAL A 32 8.44 -7.07 3.61
N GLY A 33 9.46 -6.39 3.16
CA GLY A 33 10.82 -6.62 3.61
C GLY A 33 11.51 -5.38 4.17
N PHE A 34 12.67 -5.61 4.77
CA PHE A 34 13.55 -4.55 5.25
C PHE A 34 15.03 -4.91 5.02
N SER A 35 15.85 -3.87 4.98
CA SER A 35 17.30 -4.00 4.95
C SER A 35 17.89 -2.99 5.92
N VAL A 36 18.64 -3.49 6.90
CA VAL A 36 19.28 -2.65 7.93
C VAL A 36 20.78 -2.83 7.87
N LYS A 37 21.49 -1.72 7.82
CA LYS A 37 22.96 -1.71 7.85
C LYS A 37 23.45 -2.05 9.26
N HIS A 38 24.16 -3.14 9.40
CA HIS A 38 24.72 -3.61 10.68
C HIS A 38 26.24 -3.40 10.72
N LEU A 39 26.72 -2.71 11.78
CA LEU A 39 28.13 -2.42 12.01
C LEU A 39 28.87 -1.80 10.81
N MET A 40 28.15 -1.05 9.96
CA MET A 40 28.68 -0.40 8.76
C MET A 40 29.29 -1.33 7.68
N ILE A 41 29.25 -2.66 7.89
CA ILE A 41 29.94 -3.64 7.05
C ILE A 41 28.96 -4.55 6.32
N THR A 42 27.86 -4.93 6.97
CA THR A 42 26.88 -5.88 6.41
C THR A 42 25.46 -5.34 6.45
N ASN A 43 24.64 -5.77 5.49
CA ASN A 43 23.21 -5.51 5.51
C ASN A 43 22.47 -6.75 6.02
N VAL A 44 21.72 -6.58 7.10
CA VAL A 44 20.77 -7.58 7.55
C VAL A 44 19.47 -7.35 6.78
N LYS A 45 19.07 -8.36 6.01
CA LYS A 45 17.78 -8.36 5.31
C LYS A 45 16.81 -9.26 6.05
N GLY A 46 15.54 -8.92 5.99
CA GLY A 46 14.46 -9.74 6.52
C GLY A 46 13.15 -9.38 5.84
N GLU A 47 12.16 -10.20 6.09
CA GLU A 47 10.81 -10.00 5.59
C GLU A 47 9.77 -10.36 6.66
N PHE A 48 8.54 -9.91 6.45
CA PHE A 48 7.40 -10.32 7.26
C PHE A 48 6.54 -11.25 6.43
N LYS A 49 6.25 -12.43 6.96
CA LYS A 49 5.49 -13.48 6.24
C LYS A 49 3.97 -13.30 6.32
N LYS A 50 3.48 -12.47 7.26
CA LYS A 50 2.05 -12.23 7.46
C LYS A 50 1.75 -10.75 7.45
N TYR A 51 0.92 -10.36 6.52
CA TYR A 51 0.42 -8.99 6.36
C TYR A 51 -0.91 -9.01 5.63
N ASP A 52 -1.68 -7.96 5.78
CA ASP A 52 -2.90 -7.67 5.05
C ASP A 52 -2.98 -6.18 4.73
N GLY A 53 -3.88 -5.79 3.85
CA GLY A 53 -4.06 -4.38 3.52
C GLY A 53 -5.23 -4.16 2.58
N ASN A 54 -5.62 -2.88 2.50
CA ASN A 54 -6.65 -2.41 1.57
C ASN A 54 -6.02 -1.40 0.61
N ILE A 55 -6.22 -1.64 -0.66
CA ILE A 55 -5.74 -0.77 -1.74
C ILE A 55 -6.93 -0.38 -2.60
N ASP A 56 -7.12 0.92 -2.78
CA ASP A 56 -8.01 1.50 -3.78
C ASP A 56 -7.15 2.33 -4.72
N PHE A 57 -7.07 1.89 -5.96
CA PHE A 57 -6.20 2.47 -6.99
C PHE A 57 -6.99 2.78 -8.25
N ASP A 58 -6.83 3.99 -8.74
CA ASP A 58 -7.39 4.44 -10.00
C ASP A 58 -6.33 4.30 -11.12
N ALA A 59 -6.48 3.28 -11.95
CA ALA A 59 -5.55 2.99 -13.04
C ALA A 59 -5.53 4.08 -14.13
N THR A 60 -6.62 4.85 -14.28
CA THR A 60 -6.71 5.92 -15.27
C THR A 60 -5.85 7.12 -14.89
N THR A 61 -5.93 7.50 -13.62
CA THR A 61 -5.17 8.63 -13.06
C THR A 61 -3.86 8.19 -12.42
N LYS A 62 -3.59 6.88 -12.36
CA LYS A 62 -2.44 6.27 -11.67
C LYS A 62 -2.30 6.78 -10.23
N SER A 63 -3.43 6.85 -9.52
CA SER A 63 -3.50 7.46 -8.20
C SER A 63 -4.11 6.52 -7.17
N PHE A 64 -3.46 6.40 -6.03
CA PHE A 64 -4.02 5.72 -4.87
C PHE A 64 -5.04 6.60 -4.18
N LYS A 65 -6.22 6.05 -3.91
CA LYS A 65 -7.29 6.65 -3.10
C LYS A 65 -7.19 6.18 -1.66
N VAL A 66 -6.88 4.89 -1.49
CA VAL A 66 -6.66 4.26 -0.19
C VAL A 66 -5.44 3.35 -0.29
N PHE A 67 -4.60 3.39 0.71
CA PHE A 67 -3.54 2.41 0.92
C PHE A 67 -3.31 2.24 2.42
N ASN A 68 -3.69 1.09 2.95
CA ASN A 68 -3.47 0.72 4.35
C ASN A 68 -2.82 -0.65 4.40
N ALA A 69 -1.86 -0.82 5.28
CA ALA A 69 -1.20 -2.09 5.50
C ALA A 69 -1.13 -2.42 7.00
N ASN A 70 -1.37 -3.68 7.33
CA ASN A 70 -1.17 -4.26 8.65
C ASN A 70 -0.15 -5.39 8.52
N ILE A 71 0.89 -5.35 9.31
CA ILE A 71 2.00 -6.28 9.24
C ILE A 71 2.15 -6.95 10.60
N ASP A 72 2.11 -8.28 10.62
CA ASP A 72 2.29 -9.07 11.84
C ASP A 72 3.78 -9.08 12.23
N THR A 73 4.12 -8.43 13.33
CA THR A 73 5.51 -8.31 13.78
C THR A 73 6.12 -9.64 14.22
N ALA A 74 5.29 -10.60 14.67
CA ALA A 74 5.76 -11.94 15.03
C ALA A 74 6.11 -12.80 13.81
N SER A 75 5.74 -12.36 12.61
CA SER A 75 6.03 -13.06 11.34
C SER A 75 7.38 -12.70 10.72
N VAL A 76 8.20 -11.93 11.43
CA VAL A 76 9.54 -11.55 10.97
C VAL A 76 10.42 -12.79 10.74
N ASP A 77 11.08 -12.81 9.59
CA ASP A 77 11.98 -13.87 9.14
C ASP A 77 13.23 -13.26 8.50
N THR A 78 14.37 -13.53 9.07
CA THR A 78 15.69 -13.11 8.55
C THR A 78 16.54 -14.30 8.13
N GLY A 79 15.97 -15.53 8.14
CA GLY A 79 16.67 -16.78 7.88
C GLY A 79 17.53 -17.29 9.05
N ILE A 80 17.48 -16.63 10.21
CA ILE A 80 18.21 -17.04 11.42
C ILE A 80 17.28 -16.96 12.63
N GLU A 81 16.81 -18.10 13.11
CA GLU A 81 15.83 -18.23 14.19
C GLU A 81 16.22 -17.44 15.46
N LYS A 82 17.49 -17.53 15.88
CA LYS A 82 17.97 -16.80 17.06
C LYS A 82 17.80 -15.28 16.89
N ARG A 83 18.04 -14.76 15.70
CA ARG A 83 17.86 -13.34 15.39
C ARG A 83 16.38 -12.98 15.33
N ASP A 84 15.55 -13.83 14.73
CA ASP A 84 14.12 -13.60 14.62
C ASP A 84 13.47 -13.56 16.02
N ASN A 85 13.86 -14.46 16.91
CA ASN A 85 13.41 -14.44 18.31
C ASN A 85 13.85 -13.17 19.05
N HIS A 86 15.05 -12.68 18.80
CA HIS A 86 15.52 -11.41 19.38
C HIS A 86 14.76 -10.21 18.82
N LEU A 87 14.45 -10.19 17.52
CA LEU A 87 13.64 -9.12 16.91
C LEU A 87 12.19 -9.06 17.48
N LYS A 88 11.65 -10.20 17.89
CA LYS A 88 10.31 -10.28 18.53
C LYS A 88 10.30 -9.83 19.99
N SER A 89 11.47 -9.79 20.64
CA SER A 89 11.62 -9.48 22.06
C SER A 89 11.40 -7.99 22.38
N GLU A 90 11.50 -7.67 23.66
CA GLU A 90 11.37 -6.31 24.19
C GLU A 90 12.45 -5.34 23.68
N ASP A 91 13.60 -5.86 23.23
CA ASP A 91 14.66 -5.02 22.66
C ASP A 91 14.28 -4.42 21.30
N PHE A 92 13.32 -5.04 20.58
CA PHE A 92 12.89 -4.60 19.25
C PHE A 92 11.38 -4.44 19.15
N PHE A 93 10.68 -5.36 18.46
CA PHE A 93 9.25 -5.18 18.15
C PHE A 93 8.34 -5.38 19.37
N LEU A 94 8.77 -6.15 20.38
CA LEU A 94 7.91 -6.54 21.51
C LEU A 94 6.57 -7.10 21.00
N SER A 95 6.64 -8.12 20.16
CA SER A 95 5.53 -8.62 19.35
C SER A 95 4.35 -9.12 20.18
N GLU A 96 4.59 -9.62 21.39
CA GLU A 96 3.52 -10.04 22.31
C GLU A 96 2.61 -8.87 22.70
N LYS A 97 3.17 -7.68 22.92
CA LYS A 97 2.42 -6.48 23.30
C LYS A 97 1.97 -5.67 22.08
N PHE A 98 2.76 -5.64 21.04
CA PHE A 98 2.52 -4.88 19.81
C PHE A 98 2.54 -5.81 18.60
N PRO A 99 1.49 -6.66 18.41
CA PRO A 99 1.48 -7.69 17.38
C PRO A 99 1.44 -7.14 15.96
N LYS A 100 1.04 -5.88 15.79
CA LYS A 100 0.90 -5.25 14.48
C LYS A 100 1.76 -4.00 14.36
N MET A 101 2.40 -3.88 13.19
CA MET A 101 2.91 -2.65 12.63
C MET A 101 1.93 -2.21 11.55
N THR A 102 1.60 -0.92 11.47
CA THR A 102 0.58 -0.43 10.54
C THR A 102 1.08 0.77 9.74
N PHE A 103 0.64 0.85 8.49
CA PHE A 103 0.79 2.05 7.68
C PHE A 103 -0.59 2.51 7.19
N GLU A 104 -0.86 3.79 7.30
CA GLU A 104 -2.09 4.44 6.82
C GLU A 104 -1.73 5.62 5.92
N MET A 105 -2.06 5.53 4.64
CA MET A 105 -1.84 6.62 3.71
C MET A 105 -2.70 7.84 4.06
N LYS A 106 -2.11 9.02 4.02
CA LYS A 106 -2.78 10.31 4.16
C LYS A 106 -2.90 11.05 2.83
N SER A 107 -1.91 10.93 1.97
CA SER A 107 -1.94 11.52 0.64
C SER A 107 -1.02 10.77 -0.32
N TYR A 108 -1.35 10.86 -1.59
CA TYR A 108 -0.51 10.36 -2.68
C TYR A 108 -0.32 11.43 -3.73
N LYS A 109 0.91 11.60 -4.21
CA LYS A 109 1.26 12.48 -5.32
C LYS A 109 1.85 11.63 -6.44
N ALA A 110 1.07 11.46 -7.51
CA ALA A 110 1.49 10.74 -8.70
C ALA A 110 2.50 11.56 -9.52
N ASP A 111 3.46 10.87 -10.14
CA ASP A 111 4.42 11.41 -11.09
C ASP A 111 4.70 10.37 -12.19
N GLY A 112 3.81 10.27 -13.18
CA GLY A 112 3.86 9.22 -14.19
C GLY A 112 3.64 7.82 -13.62
N ASP A 113 4.64 6.94 -13.77
CA ASP A 113 4.66 5.57 -13.22
C ASP A 113 5.32 5.51 -11.83
N GLU A 114 5.64 6.65 -11.27
CA GLU A 114 6.22 6.82 -9.94
C GLU A 114 5.30 7.70 -9.08
N GLY A 115 5.65 7.83 -7.81
CA GLY A 115 4.93 8.74 -6.93
C GLY A 115 5.47 8.75 -5.51
N LYS A 116 4.87 9.62 -4.70
CA LYS A 116 5.19 9.73 -3.27
C LYS A 116 3.93 9.55 -2.46
N MET A 117 3.98 8.59 -1.56
CA MET A 117 2.90 8.26 -0.64
C MET A 117 3.27 8.72 0.75
N SER A 118 2.59 9.74 1.26
CA SER A 118 2.74 10.21 2.63
C SER A 118 1.73 9.53 3.52
N GLY A 119 2.14 9.10 4.69
CA GLY A 119 1.26 8.41 5.62
C GLY A 119 1.87 8.27 7.01
N ASP A 120 1.10 7.67 7.89
CA ASP A 120 1.48 7.40 9.27
C ASP A 120 1.92 5.95 9.42
N LEU A 121 3.16 5.75 9.85
CA LEU A 121 3.72 4.44 10.19
C LEU A 121 3.72 4.28 11.71
N THR A 122 3.06 3.24 12.19
CA THR A 122 3.02 2.88 13.60
C THR A 122 3.82 1.62 13.84
N ILE A 123 4.84 1.72 14.67
CA ILE A 123 5.67 0.59 15.12
C ILE A 123 5.75 0.65 16.64
N ARG A 124 5.49 -0.47 17.30
CA ARG A 124 5.55 -0.58 18.77
C ARG A 124 4.75 0.52 19.50
N GLY A 125 3.55 0.82 18.98
CA GLY A 125 2.66 1.84 19.53
C GLY A 125 3.11 3.29 19.30
N ILE A 126 4.19 3.52 18.57
CA ILE A 126 4.68 4.86 18.23
C ILE A 126 4.38 5.15 16.76
N THR A 127 3.63 6.22 16.53
CA THR A 127 3.25 6.67 15.19
C THR A 127 4.12 7.82 14.73
N LYS A 128 4.66 7.71 13.51
CA LYS A 128 5.43 8.78 12.88
C LYS A 128 5.01 8.98 11.43
N PRO A 129 4.96 10.22 10.93
CA PRO A 129 4.76 10.49 9.52
C PRO A 129 5.98 10.02 8.72
N VAL A 130 5.72 9.34 7.61
CA VAL A 130 6.75 8.87 6.68
C VAL A 130 6.31 9.13 5.24
N VAL A 131 7.27 9.16 4.33
CA VAL A 131 7.03 9.23 2.89
C VAL A 131 7.60 7.96 2.26
N LEU A 132 6.75 7.19 1.58
CA LEU A 132 7.16 6.06 0.78
C LEU A 132 7.31 6.51 -0.67
N GLU A 133 8.37 6.08 -1.31
CA GLU A 133 8.54 6.21 -2.76
C GLU A 133 7.87 5.03 -3.45
N VAL A 134 7.08 5.34 -4.46
CA VAL A 134 6.42 4.34 -5.31
C VAL A 134 7.11 4.39 -6.66
N GLU A 135 7.61 3.25 -7.09
CA GLU A 135 8.35 3.10 -8.33
C GLU A 135 7.73 2.00 -9.18
N ASP A 136 7.90 2.08 -10.49
CA ASP A 136 7.51 1.06 -11.48
C ASP A 136 6.02 0.67 -11.40
N LEU A 137 5.13 1.65 -11.18
CA LEU A 137 3.70 1.43 -11.06
C LEU A 137 3.11 1.00 -12.41
N ALA A 138 2.75 -0.26 -12.53
CA ALA A 138 2.13 -0.83 -13.71
C ALA A 138 0.88 -1.64 -13.37
N THR A 139 -0.11 -1.63 -14.26
CA THR A 139 -1.24 -2.54 -14.21
C THR A 139 -1.05 -3.62 -15.25
N VAL A 140 -1.11 -4.86 -14.83
CA VAL A 140 -1.06 -6.03 -15.71
C VAL A 140 -2.36 -6.82 -15.58
N LYS A 141 -2.79 -7.46 -16.64
CA LYS A 141 -3.90 -8.42 -16.60
C LYS A 141 -3.31 -9.80 -16.34
N ASP A 142 -3.96 -10.55 -15.47
CA ASP A 142 -3.64 -11.96 -15.30
C ASP A 142 -4.06 -12.79 -16.54
N PHE A 143 -3.77 -14.09 -16.52
CA PHE A 143 -4.13 -14.99 -17.61
C PHE A 143 -5.65 -15.15 -17.79
N GLU A 144 -6.44 -14.78 -16.80
CA GLU A 144 -7.90 -14.80 -16.83
C GLU A 144 -8.50 -13.44 -17.26
N GLY A 145 -7.65 -12.41 -17.47
CA GLY A 145 -8.05 -11.07 -17.89
C GLY A 145 -8.46 -10.13 -16.76
N ASN A 146 -8.23 -10.52 -15.49
CA ASN A 146 -8.43 -9.65 -14.33
C ASN A 146 -7.24 -8.68 -14.18
N THR A 147 -7.51 -7.52 -13.56
CA THR A 147 -6.50 -6.45 -13.34
C THR A 147 -6.16 -6.37 -11.88
#